data_8cc7626253aa4b53c73cce082e227827
#
_entry.id   8cc7626253aa4b53c73cce082e227827
#
_cell.length_a   1.000
_cell.length_b   1.000
_cell.length_c   1.000
_cell.angle_alpha   90.00
_cell.angle_beta   90.00
_cell.angle_gamma   90.00
#
_symmetry.space_group_name_H-M   'P 1'
#
loop_
_entity.id
_entity.type
_entity.pdbx_description
1 polymer ?
#
loop_
_entity_poly.entity_id
_entity_poly.type
_entity_poly.pdbx_seq_one_letter_code
_entity_poly.pdbx_strand_id
1 'polypeptide(L)'
;MSDQDTKTLEDLGELTGSVATEEPAAPVYVQKLDAQGRAYATGKRKDAVARVWLKPGPGKIIVNGKEYAAYFARPVLQLILMQPLTAAERVDQYDVHCTVKGGGLSGQAGAVRHGISKALTYYEPDLRGVLKKGGFLTRDARVVERKKYGKAKARRSFQFSKR
;
A
#
# COMPACT_ATOMS: atom_id res chain seq x y z
N MET A 1 10.94 -29.58 -65.06
CA MET A 1 11.81 -30.08 -64.00
C MET A 1 11.98 -28.88 -63.05
N SER A 2 11.44 -29.02 -61.91
CA SER A 2 11.17 -27.98 -60.93
C SER A 2 12.37 -27.78 -60.02
N ASP A 3 12.99 -26.59 -60.06
CA ASP A 3 13.96 -26.15 -59.08
C ASP A 3 13.21 -25.73 -57.81
N GLN A 4 13.43 -26.46 -56.73
CA GLN A 4 12.93 -26.14 -55.43
C GLN A 4 13.90 -25.15 -54.80
N ASP A 5 13.44 -23.91 -54.61
CA ASP A 5 14.11 -22.88 -53.83
C ASP A 5 14.26 -23.33 -52.34
N THR A 6 15.43 -23.81 -52.02
CA THR A 6 15.83 -24.03 -50.61
C THR A 6 16.13 -22.69 -49.99
N LYS A 7 15.15 -22.09 -49.29
CA LYS A 7 15.37 -20.93 -48.42
C LYS A 7 16.32 -21.35 -47.30
N THR A 8 17.50 -20.80 -47.30
CA THR A 8 18.52 -21.04 -46.27
C THR A 8 18.18 -20.30 -44.98
N LEU A 9 18.67 -20.80 -43.84
CA LEU A 9 18.45 -20.23 -42.53
C LEU A 9 18.96 -18.78 -42.38
N GLU A 10 19.73 -18.32 -43.33
CA GLU A 10 20.28 -16.94 -43.37
C GLU A 10 19.18 -15.91 -43.74
N ASP A 11 18.21 -16.27 -44.57
CA ASP A 11 17.07 -15.43 -44.96
C ASP A 11 16.09 -15.17 -43.81
N LEU A 12 16.11 -16.01 -42.78
CA LEU A 12 15.30 -15.83 -41.55
C LEU A 12 15.91 -14.80 -40.58
N GLY A 13 17.22 -14.52 -40.70
CA GLY A 13 17.90 -13.52 -39.88
C GLY A 13 17.59 -12.09 -40.28
N GLU A 14 17.32 -11.83 -41.57
CA GLU A 14 16.99 -10.48 -42.07
C GLU A 14 15.54 -10.06 -41.76
N LEU A 15 14.63 -11.01 -41.54
CA LEU A 15 13.23 -10.72 -41.17
C LEU A 15 13.06 -10.37 -39.66
N THR A 16 14.07 -10.62 -38.82
CA THR A 16 14.06 -10.22 -37.41
C THR A 16 14.74 -8.85 -37.15
N GLY A 17 15.12 -8.16 -38.25
CA GLY A 17 15.66 -6.82 -38.19
C GLY A 17 14.62 -5.80 -37.70
N SER A 18 14.88 -5.23 -36.52
CA SER A 18 14.26 -4.03 -35.98
C SER A 18 12.78 -4.16 -35.53
N VAL A 19 12.47 -5.08 -34.63
CA VAL A 19 11.53 -4.72 -33.59
C VAL A 19 12.28 -3.82 -32.62
N ALA A 20 12.22 -2.51 -32.83
CA ALA A 20 12.62 -1.53 -31.83
C ALA A 20 11.74 -1.82 -30.62
N THR A 21 12.31 -2.44 -29.59
CA THR A 21 11.66 -2.61 -28.28
C THR A 21 11.59 -1.20 -27.70
N GLU A 22 10.49 -0.48 -28.02
CA GLU A 22 10.15 0.73 -27.26
C GLU A 22 10.04 0.29 -25.81
N GLU A 23 11.05 0.61 -25.01
CA GLU A 23 10.92 0.47 -23.56
C GLU A 23 9.66 1.24 -23.14
N PRO A 24 8.71 0.60 -22.44
CA PRO A 24 7.50 1.29 -22.03
C PRO A 24 7.90 2.49 -21.17
N ALA A 25 7.62 3.68 -21.67
CA ALA A 25 7.92 4.94 -20.99
C ALA A 25 7.49 4.83 -19.54
N ALA A 26 8.40 5.09 -18.60
CA ALA A 26 8.15 4.98 -17.18
C ALA A 26 6.90 5.81 -16.84
N PRO A 27 5.92 5.26 -16.12
CA PRO A 27 4.67 5.95 -15.85
C PRO A 27 4.95 7.27 -15.11
N VAL A 28 4.63 8.37 -15.76
CA VAL A 28 4.76 9.71 -15.16
C VAL A 28 3.68 9.87 -14.09
N TYR A 29 4.08 9.92 -12.84
CA TYR A 29 3.18 10.15 -11.72
C TYR A 29 3.04 11.63 -11.45
N VAL A 30 1.83 12.16 -11.56
CA VAL A 30 1.53 13.58 -11.33
C VAL A 30 1.13 13.78 -9.87
N GLN A 31 1.61 14.88 -9.27
CA GLN A 31 1.21 15.31 -7.94
C GLN A 31 -0.30 15.58 -7.87
N LYS A 32 -0.97 15.09 -6.80
CA LYS A 32 -2.43 15.25 -6.60
C LYS A 32 -2.69 15.93 -5.27
N LEU A 33 -2.97 17.24 -5.32
CA LEU A 33 -3.29 18.05 -4.15
C LEU A 33 -4.72 18.57 -4.19
N ASP A 34 -5.32 18.73 -3.01
CA ASP A 34 -6.61 19.42 -2.83
C ASP A 34 -6.45 20.93 -3.02
N ALA A 35 -7.58 21.65 -3.09
CA ALA A 35 -7.62 23.12 -3.14
C ALA A 35 -6.92 23.80 -1.94
N GLN A 36 -6.67 23.05 -0.86
CA GLN A 36 -5.95 23.50 0.34
C GLN A 36 -4.47 23.07 0.36
N GLY A 37 -3.93 22.58 -0.75
CA GLY A 37 -2.54 22.14 -0.86
C GLY A 37 -2.23 20.85 -0.07
N ARG A 38 -3.25 20.04 0.28
CA ARG A 38 -3.10 18.76 1.00
C ARG A 38 -3.20 17.58 0.05
N ALA A 39 -2.38 16.55 0.27
CA ALA A 39 -2.58 15.26 -0.39
C ALA A 39 -3.60 14.41 0.37
N TYR A 40 -4.66 14.00 -0.30
CA TYR A 40 -5.70 13.14 0.26
C TYR A 40 -5.57 11.71 -0.22
N ALA A 41 -5.61 10.75 0.71
CA ALA A 41 -5.63 9.33 0.38
C ALA A 41 -6.48 8.51 1.35
N THR A 42 -6.99 7.38 0.85
CA THR A 42 -7.73 6.41 1.65
C THR A 42 -6.91 5.15 1.86
N GLY A 43 -6.74 4.72 3.11
CA GLY A 43 -6.16 3.45 3.48
C GLY A 43 -7.20 2.45 3.98
N LYS A 44 -6.99 1.16 3.77
CA LYS A 44 -7.92 0.10 4.20
C LYS A 44 -7.17 -1.11 4.73
N ARG A 45 -7.64 -1.71 5.84
CA ARG A 45 -7.15 -2.98 6.38
C ARG A 45 -8.16 -3.59 7.38
N LYS A 46 -8.49 -4.88 7.28
CA LYS A 46 -9.34 -5.64 8.23
C LYS A 46 -10.61 -4.86 8.61
N ASP A 47 -11.39 -4.45 7.62
CA ASP A 47 -12.62 -3.66 7.75
C ASP A 47 -12.43 -2.24 8.32
N ALA A 48 -11.20 -1.84 8.66
CA ALA A 48 -10.88 -0.47 9.00
C ALA A 48 -10.64 0.36 7.74
N VAL A 49 -11.20 1.57 7.73
CA VAL A 49 -11.03 2.56 6.67
C VAL A 49 -10.47 3.83 7.30
N ALA A 50 -9.34 4.31 6.77
CA ALA A 50 -8.71 5.55 7.15
C ALA A 50 -8.78 6.56 5.99
N ARG A 51 -9.22 7.77 6.27
CA ARG A 51 -9.09 8.93 5.39
C ARG A 51 -7.94 9.77 5.92
N VAL A 52 -6.95 10.02 5.10
CA VAL A 52 -5.70 10.67 5.49
C VAL A 52 -5.49 11.91 4.64
N TRP A 53 -5.19 13.02 5.29
CA TRP A 53 -4.76 14.27 4.68
C TRP A 53 -3.34 14.56 5.15
N LEU A 54 -2.47 14.78 4.21
CA LEU A 54 -1.05 15.10 4.43
C LEU A 54 -0.79 16.52 3.98
N LYS A 55 -0.12 17.31 4.81
CA LYS A 55 0.35 18.66 4.49
C LYS A 55 1.77 18.87 5.03
N PRO A 56 2.56 19.79 4.51
CA PRO A 56 3.84 20.17 5.10
C PRO A 56 3.64 20.67 6.54
N GLY A 57 4.53 20.28 7.45
CA GLY A 57 4.44 20.69 8.84
C GLY A 57 5.44 20.00 9.76
N PRO A 58 5.44 20.30 11.04
CA PRO A 58 6.42 19.86 12.04
C PRO A 58 6.27 18.37 12.46
N GLY A 59 5.53 17.52 11.75
CA GLY A 59 5.40 16.10 12.06
C GLY A 59 4.22 15.75 12.98
N LYS A 60 3.23 16.60 13.13
CA LYS A 60 2.08 16.37 14.00
C LYS A 60 1.11 15.37 13.41
N ILE A 61 0.80 14.30 14.14
CA ILE A 61 -0.13 13.26 13.67
C ILE A 61 -1.37 13.22 14.56
N ILE A 62 -2.52 13.55 13.97
CA ILE A 62 -3.81 13.61 14.65
C ILE A 62 -4.74 12.54 14.09
N VAL A 63 -5.30 11.70 14.95
CA VAL A 63 -6.21 10.61 14.63
C VAL A 63 -7.55 10.82 15.34
N ASN A 64 -8.62 11.01 14.60
CA ASN A 64 -9.95 11.28 15.16
C ASN A 64 -9.97 12.42 16.21
N GLY A 65 -9.19 13.49 15.98
CA GLY A 65 -9.08 14.64 16.89
C GLY A 65 -8.18 14.43 18.10
N LYS A 66 -7.55 13.24 18.25
CA LYS A 66 -6.58 12.94 19.32
C LYS A 66 -5.19 12.75 18.73
N GLU A 67 -4.17 13.01 19.53
CA GLU A 67 -2.79 12.67 19.14
C GLU A 67 -2.65 11.16 18.94
N TYR A 68 -1.85 10.74 17.96
CA TYR A 68 -1.67 9.33 17.62
C TYR A 68 -1.16 8.48 18.80
N ALA A 69 -0.32 9.05 19.67
CA ALA A 69 0.21 8.39 20.85
C ALA A 69 -0.89 8.09 21.89
N ALA A 70 -1.82 9.02 22.07
CA ALA A 70 -2.97 8.84 22.97
C ALA A 70 -4.04 7.90 22.36
N TYR A 71 -4.22 7.92 21.04
CA TYR A 71 -5.19 7.07 20.35
C TYR A 71 -4.71 5.61 20.24
N PHE A 72 -3.45 5.40 19.84
CA PHE A 72 -2.81 4.09 19.78
C PHE A 72 -1.89 3.89 20.99
N ALA A 73 -2.46 3.49 22.13
CA ALA A 73 -1.72 3.30 23.37
C ALA A 73 -0.59 2.26 23.29
N ARG A 74 -0.64 1.32 22.32
CA ARG A 74 0.40 0.29 22.15
C ARG A 74 1.56 0.82 21.31
N PRO A 75 2.81 0.81 21.81
CA PRO A 75 3.98 1.33 21.07
C PRO A 75 4.18 0.66 19.69
N VAL A 76 3.88 -0.63 19.59
CA VAL A 76 3.97 -1.38 18.31
C VAL A 76 3.06 -0.78 17.24
N LEU A 77 1.85 -0.30 17.61
CA LEU A 77 0.93 0.31 16.65
C LEU A 77 1.41 1.71 16.23
N GLN A 78 2.05 2.44 17.12
CA GLN A 78 2.69 3.72 16.83
C GLN A 78 3.85 3.53 15.84
N LEU A 79 4.72 2.54 16.08
CA LEU A 79 5.81 2.18 15.15
C LEU A 79 5.29 1.82 13.77
N ILE A 80 4.23 1.01 13.67
CA ILE A 80 3.61 0.63 12.38
C ILE A 80 3.16 1.88 11.60
N LEU A 81 2.61 2.85 12.29
CA LEU A 81 2.12 4.08 11.68
C LEU A 81 3.26 4.96 11.15
N MET A 82 4.40 5.01 11.85
CA MET A 82 5.57 5.80 11.46
C MET A 82 6.39 5.17 10.32
N GLN A 83 6.31 3.84 10.11
CA GLN A 83 7.10 3.12 9.11
C GLN A 83 7.22 3.79 7.73
N PRO A 84 6.13 4.27 7.09
CA PRO A 84 6.23 4.89 5.77
C PRO A 84 7.02 6.21 5.77
N LEU A 85 6.88 7.01 6.83
CA LEU A 85 7.61 8.28 6.99
C LEU A 85 9.09 8.03 7.21
N THR A 86 9.43 7.03 8.03
CA THR A 86 10.82 6.61 8.27
C THR A 86 11.45 6.03 7.00
N ALA A 87 10.74 5.19 6.26
CA ALA A 87 11.25 4.60 5.02
C ALA A 87 11.43 5.64 3.90
N ALA A 88 10.67 6.71 3.93
CA ALA A 88 10.78 7.84 3.00
C ALA A 88 11.78 8.91 3.48
N GLU A 89 12.38 8.77 4.67
CA GLU A 89 13.24 9.79 5.31
C GLU A 89 12.55 11.15 5.44
N ARG A 90 11.26 11.14 5.73
CA ARG A 90 10.40 12.33 5.83
C ARG A 90 9.75 12.47 7.21
N VAL A 91 10.42 11.96 8.25
CA VAL A 91 10.00 12.16 9.65
C VAL A 91 10.06 13.66 9.97
N ASP A 92 9.04 14.17 10.66
CA ASP A 92 8.91 15.57 11.10
C ASP A 92 8.84 16.64 9.97
N GLN A 93 8.56 16.22 8.74
CA GLN A 93 8.38 17.13 7.61
C GLN A 93 6.91 17.30 7.19
N TYR A 94 6.05 16.40 7.66
CA TYR A 94 4.64 16.37 7.28
C TYR A 94 3.71 16.24 8.47
N ASP A 95 2.70 17.08 8.52
CA ASP A 95 1.55 16.93 9.40
C ASP A 95 0.54 15.98 8.78
N VAL A 96 0.05 15.03 9.57
CA VAL A 96 -0.95 14.05 9.18
C VAL A 96 -2.22 14.24 9.98
N HIS A 97 -3.31 14.54 9.29
CA HIS A 97 -4.64 14.50 9.87
C HIS A 97 -5.39 13.29 9.32
N CYS A 98 -5.95 12.45 10.18
CA CYS A 98 -6.70 11.30 9.72
C CYS A 98 -7.98 11.05 10.53
N THR A 99 -8.99 10.55 9.81
CA THR A 99 -10.21 10.03 10.39
C THR A 99 -10.29 8.54 10.10
N VAL A 100 -10.53 7.73 11.13
CA VAL A 100 -10.53 6.26 11.04
C VAL A 100 -11.85 5.72 11.56
N LYS A 101 -12.43 4.77 10.82
CA LYS A 101 -13.67 4.06 11.21
C LYS A 101 -13.55 2.56 10.94
N GLY A 102 -14.29 1.78 11.69
CA GLY A 102 -14.42 0.33 11.54
C GLY A 102 -13.23 -0.47 12.04
N GLY A 103 -13.36 -1.77 12.06
CA GLY A 103 -12.35 -2.72 12.51
C GLY A 103 -11.90 -2.52 13.97
N GLY A 104 -10.73 -3.02 14.30
CA GLY A 104 -10.09 -2.81 15.61
C GLY A 104 -8.81 -1.98 15.48
N LEU A 105 -8.21 -1.54 16.61
CA LEU A 105 -7.03 -0.68 16.67
C LEU A 105 -5.86 -1.16 15.78
N SER A 106 -5.60 -2.47 15.75
CA SER A 106 -4.57 -3.06 14.88
C SER A 106 -4.90 -2.93 13.39
N GLY A 107 -6.17 -3.07 13.01
CA GLY A 107 -6.64 -2.82 11.64
C GLY A 107 -6.55 -1.35 11.27
N GLN A 108 -6.95 -0.48 12.20
CA GLN A 108 -6.91 0.97 12.04
C GLN A 108 -5.49 1.50 11.85
N ALA A 109 -4.52 1.05 12.67
CA ALA A 109 -3.12 1.43 12.50
C ALA A 109 -2.58 1.01 11.12
N GLY A 110 -2.89 -0.19 10.66
CA GLY A 110 -2.51 -0.65 9.32
C GLY A 110 -3.23 0.11 8.19
N ALA A 111 -4.48 0.53 8.41
CA ALA A 111 -5.21 1.36 7.45
C ALA A 111 -4.60 2.77 7.36
N VAL A 112 -4.24 3.37 8.50
CA VAL A 112 -3.55 4.68 8.54
C VAL A 112 -2.19 4.58 7.85
N ARG A 113 -1.37 3.55 8.14
CA ARG A 113 -0.10 3.29 7.46
C ARG A 113 -0.27 3.29 5.93
N HIS A 114 -1.22 2.50 5.44
CA HIS A 114 -1.51 2.42 4.01
C HIS A 114 -1.99 3.77 3.43
N GLY A 115 -2.79 4.53 4.19
CA GLY A 115 -3.25 5.86 3.80
C GLY A 115 -2.12 6.88 3.70
N ILE A 116 -1.22 6.93 4.71
CA ILE A 116 -0.04 7.79 4.71
C ILE A 116 0.85 7.48 3.51
N SER A 117 1.13 6.20 3.25
CA SER A 117 1.98 5.79 2.12
C SER A 117 1.41 6.26 0.78
N LYS A 118 0.10 6.16 0.58
CA LYS A 118 -0.57 6.67 -0.63
C LYS A 118 -0.56 8.20 -0.69
N ALA A 119 -0.78 8.88 0.43
CA ALA A 119 -0.76 10.34 0.47
C ALA A 119 0.65 10.88 0.15
N LEU A 120 1.70 10.24 0.67
CA LEU A 120 3.10 10.56 0.31
C LEU A 120 3.34 10.46 -1.19
N THR A 121 2.89 9.38 -1.86
CA THR A 121 3.06 9.26 -3.32
C THR A 121 2.25 10.26 -4.12
N TYR A 122 1.21 10.85 -3.55
CA TYR A 122 0.45 11.93 -4.20
C TYR A 122 1.09 13.30 -3.98
N TYR A 123 1.80 13.47 -2.87
CA TYR A 123 2.53 14.68 -2.57
C TYR A 123 3.91 14.70 -3.26
N GLU A 124 4.70 13.64 -3.09
CA GLU A 124 6.01 13.43 -3.72
C GLU A 124 5.98 12.12 -4.55
N PRO A 125 5.79 12.21 -5.87
CA PRO A 125 5.75 11.03 -6.74
C PRO A 125 7.02 10.18 -6.73
N ASP A 126 8.18 10.81 -6.52
CA ASP A 126 9.50 10.15 -6.51
C ASP A 126 9.64 9.10 -5.39
N LEU A 127 8.96 9.30 -4.27
CA LEU A 127 8.96 8.36 -3.15
C LEU A 127 8.25 7.03 -3.44
N ARG A 128 7.53 6.95 -4.58
CA ARG A 128 6.77 5.76 -4.94
C ARG A 128 7.64 4.51 -5.06
N GLY A 129 8.85 4.63 -5.59
CA GLY A 129 9.81 3.53 -5.72
C GLY A 129 10.17 2.91 -4.36
N VAL A 130 10.55 3.75 -3.41
CA VAL A 130 10.94 3.36 -2.04
C VAL A 130 9.74 2.74 -1.30
N LEU A 131 8.58 3.39 -1.33
CA LEU A 131 7.37 2.93 -0.65
C LEU A 131 6.81 1.62 -1.26
N LYS A 132 6.98 1.40 -2.56
CA LYS A 132 6.59 0.16 -3.23
C LYS A 132 7.52 -0.99 -2.83
N LYS A 133 8.85 -0.77 -2.78
CA LYS A 133 9.83 -1.76 -2.30
C LYS A 133 9.56 -2.16 -0.85
N GLY A 134 9.20 -1.23 0.02
CA GLY A 134 8.81 -1.49 1.40
C GLY A 134 7.43 -2.17 1.58
N GLY A 135 6.68 -2.40 0.50
CA GLY A 135 5.37 -3.05 0.54
C GLY A 135 4.24 -2.18 1.14
N PHE A 136 4.47 -0.88 1.33
CA PHE A 136 3.50 0.01 1.98
C PHE A 136 2.32 0.40 1.08
N LEU A 137 2.46 0.31 -0.23
CA LEU A 137 1.42 0.65 -1.20
C LEU A 137 0.46 -0.50 -1.48
N THR A 138 0.82 -1.73 -1.08
CA THR A 138 -0.02 -2.90 -1.28
C THR A 138 -1.02 -3.04 -0.14
N ARG A 139 -2.32 -3.19 -0.47
CA ARG A 139 -3.34 -3.46 0.53
C ARG A 139 -3.19 -4.89 1.05
N ASP A 140 -3.15 -5.06 2.37
CA ASP A 140 -3.28 -6.37 3.03
C ASP A 140 -4.75 -6.83 2.94
N ALA A 141 -5.02 -7.83 2.11
CA ALA A 141 -6.36 -8.34 1.85
C ALA A 141 -6.86 -9.32 2.93
N ARG A 142 -6.01 -9.72 3.88
CA ARG A 142 -6.38 -10.68 4.94
C ARG A 142 -7.49 -10.13 5.81
N VAL A 143 -8.57 -10.91 5.94
CA VAL A 143 -9.71 -10.63 6.82
C VAL A 143 -9.85 -11.77 7.85
N VAL A 144 -10.66 -11.53 8.89
CA VAL A 144 -10.94 -12.57 9.89
C VAL A 144 -11.75 -13.68 9.24
N GLU A 145 -11.29 -14.93 9.36
CA GLU A 145 -11.97 -16.10 8.82
C GLU A 145 -13.28 -16.33 9.59
N ARG A 146 -14.36 -16.61 8.87
CA ARG A 146 -15.68 -16.84 9.43
C ARG A 146 -15.68 -18.10 10.33
N LYS A 147 -16.38 -18.05 11.47
CA LYS A 147 -16.68 -19.20 12.31
C LYS A 147 -17.36 -20.28 11.46
N LYS A 148 -16.98 -21.54 11.63
CA LYS A 148 -17.54 -22.67 10.88
C LYS A 148 -18.48 -23.49 11.76
N TYR A 149 -19.42 -24.17 11.10
CA TYR A 149 -20.32 -25.11 11.75
C TYR A 149 -19.53 -26.23 12.43
N GLY A 150 -19.97 -26.71 13.58
CA GLY A 150 -19.30 -27.79 14.33
C GLY A 150 -17.94 -27.43 14.94
N LYS A 151 -17.54 -26.14 14.91
CA LYS A 151 -16.28 -25.66 15.50
C LYS A 151 -16.50 -24.52 16.48
N ALA A 152 -15.62 -24.39 17.48
CA ALA A 152 -15.69 -23.30 18.45
C ALA A 152 -15.35 -21.94 17.84
N LYS A 153 -14.42 -21.88 16.85
CA LYS A 153 -14.03 -20.72 16.03
C LYS A 153 -13.84 -21.17 14.58
N ALA A 154 -13.20 -20.35 13.75
CA ALA A 154 -12.95 -20.66 12.36
C ALA A 154 -12.22 -22.01 12.16
N ARG A 155 -11.20 -22.27 12.97
CA ARG A 155 -10.38 -23.50 12.90
C ARG A 155 -10.34 -24.30 14.19
N ARG A 156 -10.67 -23.71 15.35
CA ARG A 156 -10.66 -24.34 16.65
C ARG A 156 -11.81 -25.35 16.75
N SER A 157 -11.51 -26.60 16.95
CA SER A 157 -12.46 -27.67 17.26
C SER A 157 -12.85 -27.66 18.73
N PHE A 158 -13.98 -28.28 19.06
CA PHE A 158 -14.34 -28.59 20.44
C PHE A 158 -13.41 -29.71 20.94
N GLN A 159 -13.17 -29.72 22.25
CA GLN A 159 -12.39 -30.78 22.87
C GLN A 159 -13.18 -32.07 22.82
N PHE A 160 -12.54 -33.17 22.41
CA PHE A 160 -13.11 -34.49 22.49
C PHE A 160 -12.95 -35.01 23.94
N SER A 161 -14.04 -35.43 24.55
CA SER A 161 -14.03 -36.10 25.87
C SER A 161 -14.23 -37.59 25.69
N LYS A 162 -13.24 -38.37 26.09
CA LYS A 162 -13.40 -39.83 26.25
C LYS A 162 -14.12 -40.08 27.56
N ARG A 163 -15.38 -40.47 27.53
CA ARG A 163 -16.11 -41.09 28.61
C ARG A 163 -16.77 -42.36 28.08
#